data_76d4e47a486d8bcc920ebc910317b02f
#
_entry.id   76d4e47a486d8bcc920ebc910317b02f
#
_cell.length_a   1.000
_cell.length_b   1.000
_cell.length_c   1.000
_cell.angle_alpha   90.00
_cell.angle_beta   90.00
_cell.angle_gamma   90.00
#
_symmetry.space_group_name_H-M   'P 1'
#
loop_
_entity.id
_entity.type
_entity.pdbx_description
1 polymer ?
#
loop_
_entity_poly.entity_id
_entity_poly.type
_entity_poly.pdbx_seq_one_letter_code
_entity_poly.pdbx_strand_id
1 'polypeptide(L)'
;MALFVVINEQGPRWDPARPMREQAGWKEHAAFMNALVDDGTVVLGGPLHKVPRHRAMLVLRADDEAALRERLAQDPWVRSGVLQIGELLPWELLLGELK
;
A
#
# COMPACT_ATOMS: atom_id res chain seq x y z
N MET A 1 16.97 5.16 -7.94
CA MET A 1 15.70 5.32 -7.23
C MET A 1 15.77 4.71 -5.85
N ALA A 2 15.19 5.39 -4.86
CA ALA A 2 15.19 4.90 -3.50
C ALA A 2 14.09 3.86 -3.28
N LEU A 3 14.31 2.98 -2.31
CA LEU A 3 13.31 2.03 -1.85
C LEU A 3 12.61 2.59 -0.61
N PHE A 4 11.34 2.25 -0.50
CA PHE A 4 10.52 2.62 0.65
C PHE A 4 9.68 1.42 1.08
N VAL A 5 9.40 1.37 2.38
CA VAL A 5 8.42 0.42 2.94
C VAL A 5 7.22 1.23 3.38
N VAL A 6 6.04 0.77 2.99
CA VAL A 6 4.78 1.38 3.43
C VAL A 6 3.98 0.33 4.17
N ILE A 7 3.48 0.70 5.34
CA ILE A 7 2.51 -0.11 6.08
C ILE A 7 1.17 0.63 5.99
N ASN A 8 0.26 0.03 5.25
CA ASN A 8 -1.13 0.51 5.19
C ASN A 8 -1.91 -0.11 6.33
N GLU A 9 -2.86 0.65 6.84
CA GLU A 9 -3.74 0.21 7.92
C GLU A 9 -5.18 0.44 7.52
N GLN A 10 -6.11 -0.27 8.19
CA GLN A 10 -7.51 0.02 7.98
C GLN A 10 -7.81 1.46 8.40
N GLY A 11 -8.55 2.16 7.55
CA GLY A 11 -8.99 3.51 7.81
C GLY A 11 -10.33 3.52 8.55
N PRO A 12 -10.87 4.72 8.83
CA PRO A 12 -12.13 4.84 9.57
C PRO A 12 -13.34 4.27 8.85
N ARG A 13 -13.26 4.08 7.54
CA ARG A 13 -14.35 3.52 6.73
C ARG A 13 -14.21 2.03 6.45
N TRP A 14 -13.18 1.39 6.98
CA TRP A 14 -13.04 -0.06 6.86
C TRP A 14 -14.22 -0.73 7.59
N ASP A 15 -14.87 -1.68 6.91
CA ASP A 15 -15.94 -2.47 7.50
C ASP A 15 -15.35 -3.75 8.11
N PRO A 16 -15.28 -3.86 9.46
CA PRO A 16 -14.67 -5.02 10.09
C PRO A 16 -15.49 -6.32 9.91
N ALA A 17 -16.75 -6.20 9.48
CA ALA A 17 -17.59 -7.36 9.22
C ALA A 17 -17.35 -7.99 7.84
N ARG A 18 -16.52 -7.37 6.99
CA ARG A 18 -16.27 -7.83 5.64
C ARG A 18 -14.78 -8.10 5.39
N PRO A 19 -14.46 -9.17 4.65
CA PRO A 19 -13.07 -9.40 4.25
C PRO A 19 -12.59 -8.32 3.27
N MET A 20 -11.28 -8.27 3.08
CA MET A 20 -10.61 -7.25 2.26
C MET A 20 -11.26 -7.08 0.89
N ARG A 21 -11.49 -8.18 0.17
CA ARG A 21 -11.99 -8.13 -1.21
C ARG A 21 -13.46 -7.74 -1.31
N GLU A 22 -14.17 -7.66 -0.18
CA GLU A 22 -15.56 -7.25 -0.14
C GLU A 22 -15.75 -5.84 0.42
N GLN A 23 -14.65 -5.14 0.71
CA GLN A 23 -14.72 -3.74 1.09
C GLN A 23 -15.19 -2.90 -0.11
N ALA A 24 -15.93 -1.84 0.19
CA ALA A 24 -16.38 -0.92 -0.85
C ALA A 24 -15.19 -0.35 -1.62
N GLY A 25 -15.27 -0.35 -2.95
CA GLY A 25 -14.20 0.18 -3.80
C GLY A 25 -13.04 -0.77 -4.04
N TRP A 26 -13.19 -2.06 -3.72
CA TRP A 26 -12.13 -3.04 -3.94
C TRP A 26 -11.61 -3.04 -5.39
N LYS A 27 -12.50 -3.04 -6.39
CA LYS A 27 -12.09 -3.10 -7.79
C LYS A 27 -11.23 -1.92 -8.19
N GLU A 28 -11.61 -0.72 -7.76
CA GLU A 28 -10.92 0.51 -8.06
C GLU A 28 -9.56 0.54 -7.35
N HIS A 29 -9.51 0.12 -6.10
CA HIS A 29 -8.27 0.00 -5.35
C HIS A 29 -7.33 -1.01 -6.02
N ALA A 30 -7.83 -2.18 -6.38
CA ALA A 30 -7.04 -3.23 -7.03
C ALA A 30 -6.49 -2.74 -8.37
N ALA A 31 -7.29 -2.03 -9.17
CA ALA A 31 -6.83 -1.47 -10.43
C ALA A 31 -5.72 -0.44 -10.21
N PHE A 32 -5.86 0.42 -9.21
CA PHE A 32 -4.84 1.39 -8.85
C PHE A 32 -3.52 0.70 -8.46
N MET A 33 -3.60 -0.31 -7.60
CA MET A 33 -2.40 -1.04 -7.15
C MET A 33 -1.75 -1.81 -8.30
N ASN A 34 -2.53 -2.44 -9.15
CA ASN A 34 -1.99 -3.16 -10.30
C ASN A 34 -1.27 -2.23 -11.27
N ALA A 35 -1.76 -1.00 -11.44
CA ALA A 35 -1.07 0.01 -12.27
C ALA A 35 0.29 0.37 -11.67
N LEU A 36 0.40 0.45 -10.35
CA LEU A 36 1.68 0.71 -9.67
C LEU A 36 2.66 -0.47 -9.84
N VAL A 37 2.15 -1.68 -9.87
CA VAL A 37 2.97 -2.86 -10.16
C VAL A 37 3.46 -2.81 -11.61
N ASP A 38 2.57 -2.51 -12.55
CA ASP A 38 2.89 -2.48 -13.98
C ASP A 38 3.96 -1.44 -14.33
N ASP A 39 3.96 -0.31 -13.64
CA ASP A 39 4.96 0.74 -13.91
C ASP A 39 6.23 0.61 -13.05
N GLY A 40 6.32 -0.43 -12.23
CA GLY A 40 7.51 -0.70 -11.43
C GLY A 40 7.60 0.05 -10.10
N THR A 41 6.59 0.83 -9.74
CA THR A 41 6.58 1.55 -8.47
C THR A 41 6.44 0.56 -7.30
N VAL A 42 5.47 -0.35 -7.38
CA VAL A 42 5.34 -1.41 -6.38
C VAL A 42 6.18 -2.60 -6.81
N VAL A 43 7.13 -2.99 -5.98
CA VAL A 43 8.00 -4.15 -6.20
C VAL A 43 7.37 -5.41 -5.61
N LEU A 44 6.92 -5.31 -4.37
CA LEU A 44 6.29 -6.40 -3.62
C LEU A 44 5.19 -5.80 -2.74
N GLY A 45 4.17 -6.57 -2.46
CA GLY A 45 3.14 -6.13 -1.53
C GLY A 45 2.13 -7.21 -1.23
N GLY A 46 1.50 -7.09 -0.07
CA GLY A 46 0.45 -7.99 0.34
C GLY A 46 0.00 -7.77 1.77
N PRO A 47 -1.12 -8.39 2.15
CA PRO A 47 -1.63 -8.27 3.51
C PRO A 47 -0.77 -9.02 4.51
N LEU A 48 -0.68 -8.49 5.72
CA LEU A 48 -0.05 -9.17 6.84
C LEU A 48 -1.08 -10.09 7.50
N HIS A 49 -0.62 -11.25 7.95
CA HIS A 49 -1.49 -12.23 8.62
C HIS A 49 -1.27 -12.21 10.12
N LYS A 50 -2.25 -12.72 10.87
CA LYS A 50 -2.20 -12.83 12.33
C LYS A 50 -2.02 -11.49 13.02
N VAL A 51 -2.64 -10.46 12.47
CA VAL A 51 -2.70 -9.13 13.08
C VAL A 51 -4.14 -8.85 13.48
N PRO A 52 -4.37 -8.10 14.58
CA PRO A 52 -5.73 -7.85 15.07
C PRO A 52 -6.57 -6.96 14.16
N ARG A 53 -5.90 -6.16 13.32
CA ARG A 53 -6.55 -5.26 12.36
C ARG A 53 -5.89 -5.44 11.00
N HIS A 54 -6.64 -5.11 9.93
CA HIS A 54 -6.07 -5.21 8.59
C HIS A 54 -4.84 -4.31 8.45
N ARG A 55 -3.75 -4.89 8.01
CA ARG A 55 -2.51 -4.20 7.65
C ARG A 55 -1.94 -4.84 6.42
N ALA A 56 -1.29 -4.04 5.60
CA ALA A 56 -0.60 -4.52 4.41
C ALA A 56 0.76 -3.86 4.32
N MET A 57 1.71 -4.58 3.78
CA MET A 57 3.07 -4.07 3.58
C MET A 57 3.37 -3.99 2.11
N LEU A 58 3.96 -2.87 1.70
CA LEU A 58 4.42 -2.65 0.34
C LEU A 58 5.90 -2.29 0.35
N VAL A 59 6.62 -2.78 -0.66
CA VAL A 59 7.98 -2.31 -0.97
C VAL A 59 7.88 -1.58 -2.30
N LEU A 60 8.32 -0.32 -2.34
CA LEU A 60 8.12 0.55 -3.48
C LEU A 60 9.41 1.26 -3.85
N ARG A 61 9.48 1.68 -5.13
CA ARG A 61 10.54 2.55 -5.65
C ARG A 61 9.97 3.92 -5.95
N ALA A 62 10.70 4.95 -5.56
CA ALA A 62 10.33 6.33 -5.87
C ALA A 62 11.56 7.22 -5.82
N ASP A 63 11.46 8.41 -6.41
CA ASP A 63 12.56 9.37 -6.39
C ASP A 63 12.71 9.98 -4.99
N ASP A 64 11.60 10.26 -4.33
CA ASP A 64 11.60 10.78 -2.97
C ASP A 64 10.30 10.44 -2.25
N GLU A 65 10.30 10.64 -0.93
CA GLU A 65 9.17 10.33 -0.08
C GLU A 65 7.92 11.16 -0.43
N ALA A 66 8.11 12.44 -0.71
CA ALA A 66 6.99 13.36 -1.00
C ALA A 66 6.24 12.93 -2.27
N ALA A 67 6.99 12.58 -3.32
CA ALA A 67 6.39 12.10 -4.56
C ALA A 67 5.61 10.80 -4.34
N LEU A 68 6.15 9.90 -3.51
CA LEU A 68 5.49 8.63 -3.20
C LEU A 68 4.21 8.85 -2.40
N ARG A 69 4.24 9.71 -1.39
CA ARG A 69 3.03 10.04 -0.61
C ARG A 69 1.94 10.64 -1.48
N GLU A 70 2.32 11.55 -2.35
CA GLU A 70 1.37 12.18 -3.27
C GLU A 70 0.72 11.15 -4.18
N ARG A 71 1.51 10.23 -4.69
CA ARG A 71 0.99 9.18 -5.57
C ARG A 71 0.07 8.22 -4.83
N LEU A 72 0.45 7.76 -3.64
CA LEU A 72 -0.36 6.84 -2.83
C LEU A 72 -1.66 7.49 -2.35
N ALA A 73 -1.67 8.81 -2.20
CA ALA A 73 -2.88 9.54 -1.83
C ALA A 73 -3.97 9.48 -2.91
N GLN A 74 -3.63 9.05 -4.12
CA GLN A 74 -4.59 8.88 -5.21
C GLN A 74 -5.34 7.54 -5.15
N ASP A 75 -4.90 6.61 -4.29
CA ASP A 75 -5.58 5.34 -4.11
C ASP A 75 -7.05 5.58 -3.73
N PRO A 76 -8.00 5.02 -4.47
CA PRO A 76 -9.43 5.16 -4.13
C PRO A 76 -9.75 4.81 -2.69
N TRP A 77 -9.09 3.82 -2.12
CA TRP A 77 -9.31 3.44 -0.72
C TRP A 77 -8.74 4.45 0.28
N VAL A 78 -7.63 5.09 -0.05
CA VAL A 78 -7.07 6.16 0.79
C VAL A 78 -8.00 7.37 0.73
N ARG A 79 -8.47 7.70 -0.47
CA ARG A 79 -9.38 8.84 -0.66
C ARG A 79 -10.73 8.65 0.01
N SER A 80 -11.24 7.41 0.04
CA SER A 80 -12.53 7.11 0.66
C SER A 80 -12.43 6.84 2.17
N GLY A 81 -11.22 6.65 2.70
CA GLY A 81 -11.04 6.35 4.12
C GLY A 81 -11.12 4.87 4.48
N VAL A 82 -11.17 3.98 3.51
CA VAL A 82 -11.13 2.53 3.75
C VAL A 82 -9.76 2.10 4.23
N LEU A 83 -8.70 2.67 3.64
CA LEU A 83 -7.32 2.49 4.09
C LEU A 83 -6.70 3.83 4.47
N GLN A 84 -5.65 3.77 5.29
CA GLN A 84 -4.80 4.91 5.56
C GLN A 84 -3.35 4.45 5.58
N ILE A 85 -2.43 5.36 5.27
CA ILE A 85 -1.00 5.09 5.35
C ILE A 85 -0.61 5.19 6.81
N GLY A 86 -0.21 4.07 7.41
CA GLY A 86 0.26 4.05 8.80
C GLY A 86 1.70 4.49 8.91
N GLU A 87 2.57 3.88 8.10
CA GLU A 87 4.00 4.22 8.09
C GLU A 87 4.51 4.27 6.66
N LEU A 88 5.44 5.18 6.42
CA LEU A 88 6.17 5.26 5.16
C LEU A 88 7.61 5.55 5.51
N LEU A 89 8.50 4.59 5.26
CA LEU A 89 9.89 4.64 5.71
C LEU A 89 10.84 4.39 4.55
N PRO A 90 11.92 5.17 4.44
CA PRO A 90 13.00 4.80 3.51
C PRO A 90 13.64 3.51 4.00
N TRP A 91 14.04 2.66 3.04
CA TRP A 91 14.59 1.34 3.34
C TRP A 91 15.83 1.07 2.51
N GLU A 92 16.88 0.59 3.16
CA GLU A 92 18.10 0.18 2.48
C GLU A 92 18.15 -1.34 2.42
N LEU A 93 18.20 -1.88 1.21
CA LEU A 93 18.30 -3.32 1.00
C LEU A 93 19.76 -3.74 1.14
N LEU A 94 20.07 -4.52 2.17
CA LEU A 94 21.42 -5.01 2.42
C LEU A 94 21.59 -6.49 2.11
N LEU A 95 20.54 -7.27 2.25
CA LEU A 95 20.56 -8.71 2.06
C LEU A 95 19.60 -9.12 0.95
N GLY A 96 20.06 -10.01 0.09
CA GLY A 96 19.27 -10.45 -1.04
C GLY A 96 19.23 -9.43 -2.16
N GLU A 97 18.36 -9.67 -3.13
CA GLU A 97 18.20 -8.75 -4.26
C GLU A 97 16.76 -8.77 -4.76
N LEU A 98 16.33 -7.63 -5.29
CA LEU A 98 15.04 -7.50 -5.94
C LEU A 98 15.21 -7.72 -7.44
N LYS A 99 14.31 -8.52 -8.02
CA LYS A 99 14.35 -8.82 -9.45
C LYS A 99 13.37 -7.96 -10.22
#